data_df249c9fa8e63ddd0d7d04ea126724f4
#
_entry.id   df249c9fa8e63ddd0d7d04ea126724f4
#
_cell.length_a   1.000
_cell.length_b   1.000
_cell.length_c   1.000
_cell.angle_alpha   90.00
_cell.angle_beta   90.00
_cell.angle_gamma   90.00
#
_symmetry.space_group_name_H-M   'P 1'
#
loop_
_entity.id
_entity.type
_entity.pdbx_description
1 polymer ?
#
loop_
_entity_poly.entity_id
_entity_poly.type
_entity_poly.pdbx_seq_one_letter_code
_entity_poly.pdbx_strand_id
1 'polypeptide(L)'
;MMVSPAAQAALGNAYAQNGNIDKAVSCLKKAADMADSKAEDDTNNSIAPTFLLQAGELLESQNNKAEALKIYQDIKKKYVNSQLVQSYEIDKYIERVSE
;
A
#
# COMPACT_ATOMS: atom_id res chain seq x y z
N MET A 1 16.17 14.67 10.73
CA MET A 1 14.80 14.70 11.25
C MET A 1 14.04 13.47 10.73
N MET A 2 13.42 12.73 11.65
CA MET A 2 12.70 11.52 11.24
C MET A 2 11.24 11.86 10.88
N VAL A 3 10.85 11.46 9.69
CA VAL A 3 9.46 11.61 9.24
C VAL A 3 8.69 10.37 9.67
N SER A 4 7.50 10.56 10.24
CA SER A 4 6.67 9.42 10.63
C SER A 4 6.06 8.74 9.39
N PRO A 5 5.67 7.45 9.49
CA PRO A 5 4.97 6.80 8.39
C PRO A 5 3.72 7.55 7.96
N ALA A 6 2.96 8.09 8.92
CA ALA A 6 1.75 8.86 8.62
C ALA A 6 2.09 10.14 7.83
N ALA A 7 3.17 10.84 8.21
CA ALA A 7 3.59 12.04 7.49
C ALA A 7 4.06 11.71 6.07
N GLN A 8 4.77 10.60 5.92
CA GLN A 8 5.20 10.13 4.60
C GLN A 8 4.02 9.78 3.71
N ALA A 9 3.00 9.13 4.27
CA ALA A 9 1.78 8.80 3.54
C ALA A 9 1.00 10.06 3.16
N ALA A 10 0.96 11.05 4.07
CA ALA A 10 0.31 12.33 3.79
C ALA A 10 0.98 13.04 2.60
N LEU A 11 2.31 12.99 2.52
CA LEU A 11 3.05 13.53 1.39
C LEU A 11 2.63 12.81 0.10
N GLY A 12 2.51 11.49 0.15
CA GLY A 12 2.05 10.71 -0.99
C GLY A 12 0.66 11.15 -1.45
N ASN A 13 -0.25 11.37 -0.51
CA ASN A 13 -1.59 11.83 -0.83
C ASN A 13 -1.59 13.22 -1.47
N ALA A 14 -0.69 14.11 -1.02
CA ALA A 14 -0.54 15.43 -1.61
C ALA A 14 -0.07 15.33 -3.06
N TYR A 15 0.89 14.47 -3.35
CA TYR A 15 1.33 14.22 -4.72
C TYR A 15 0.19 13.67 -5.59
N ALA A 16 -0.61 12.77 -5.04
CA ALA A 16 -1.75 12.21 -5.77
C ALA A 16 -2.76 13.28 -6.14
N GLN A 17 -3.06 14.19 -5.20
CA GLN A 17 -3.98 15.31 -5.44
C GLN A 17 -3.49 16.23 -6.55
N ASN A 18 -2.17 16.35 -6.71
CA ASN A 18 -1.56 17.15 -7.75
C ASN A 18 -1.37 16.38 -9.07
N GLY A 19 -1.83 15.16 -9.13
CA GLY A 19 -1.73 14.33 -10.34
C GLY A 19 -0.41 13.62 -10.50
N ASN A 20 0.49 13.71 -9.52
CA ASN A 20 1.80 13.07 -9.59
C ASN A 20 1.75 11.68 -8.95
N ILE A 21 1.15 10.74 -9.70
CA ILE A 21 0.85 9.40 -9.17
C ILE A 21 2.14 8.60 -8.90
N ASP A 22 3.15 8.70 -9.74
CA ASP A 22 4.41 7.97 -9.53
C ASP A 22 5.06 8.32 -8.20
N LYS A 23 5.12 9.61 -7.88
CA LYS A 23 5.68 10.05 -6.60
C LYS A 23 4.78 9.67 -5.43
N ALA A 24 3.45 9.71 -5.64
CA ALA A 24 2.49 9.31 -4.62
C ALA A 24 2.69 7.84 -4.25
N VAL A 25 2.81 6.97 -5.23
CA VAL A 25 3.03 5.53 -5.01
C VAL A 25 4.36 5.29 -4.30
N SER A 26 5.43 5.98 -4.73
CA SER A 26 6.74 5.89 -4.08
C SER A 26 6.67 6.27 -2.60
N CYS A 27 5.99 7.37 -2.29
CA CYS A 27 5.83 7.83 -0.92
C CYS A 27 5.04 6.83 -0.06
N LEU A 28 3.99 6.24 -0.62
CA LEU A 28 3.18 5.27 0.10
C LEU A 28 3.96 3.97 0.36
N LYS A 29 4.75 3.51 -0.62
CA LYS A 29 5.62 2.34 -0.43
C LYS A 29 6.65 2.62 0.67
N LYS A 30 7.23 3.81 0.67
CA LYS A 30 8.20 4.21 1.70
C LYS A 30 7.53 4.26 3.07
N ALA A 31 6.30 4.79 3.14
CA ALA A 31 5.54 4.81 4.39
C ALA A 31 5.30 3.40 4.93
N ALA A 32 4.99 2.45 4.04
CA ALA A 32 4.82 1.05 4.41
C ALA A 32 6.11 0.46 4.98
N ASP A 33 7.24 0.71 4.33
CA ASP A 33 8.54 0.22 4.81
C ASP A 33 8.87 0.81 6.18
N MET A 34 8.59 2.09 6.38
CA MET A 34 8.82 2.75 7.66
C MET A 34 7.93 2.16 8.76
N ALA A 35 6.68 1.86 8.43
CA ALA A 35 5.75 1.24 9.38
C ALA A 35 6.22 -0.16 9.77
N ASP A 36 6.69 -0.95 8.81
CA ASP A 36 7.23 -2.30 9.07
C ASP A 36 8.46 -2.23 9.97
N SER A 37 9.33 -1.27 9.71
CA SER A 37 10.53 -1.07 10.52
C SER A 37 10.18 -0.79 11.98
N LYS A 38 9.12 -0.03 12.23
CA LYS A 38 8.67 0.31 13.57
C LYS A 38 7.89 -0.82 14.25
N ALA A 39 7.25 -1.68 13.46
CA ALA A 39 6.46 -2.79 13.99
C ALA A 39 7.32 -3.94 14.50
N GLU A 40 8.61 -3.96 14.14
CA GLU A 40 9.62 -4.93 14.57
C GLU A 40 9.16 -6.39 14.64
N ASP A 41 8.50 -6.75 15.76
CA ASP A 41 8.15 -8.14 16.04
C ASP A 41 6.77 -8.55 15.53
N ASP A 42 5.98 -7.61 15.03
CA ASP A 42 4.62 -7.90 14.59
C ASP A 42 4.20 -7.04 13.40
N THR A 43 4.75 -7.37 12.24
CA THR A 43 4.43 -6.69 10.99
C THR A 43 2.97 -6.88 10.59
N ASN A 44 2.31 -7.92 11.11
CA ASN A 44 0.91 -8.20 10.77
C ASN A 44 -0.05 -7.16 11.36
N ASN A 45 0.36 -6.52 12.45
CA ASN A 45 -0.40 -5.43 13.07
C ASN A 45 0.06 -4.05 12.58
N SER A 46 1.00 -4.02 11.63
CA SER A 46 1.47 -2.79 11.02
C SER A 46 0.38 -2.14 10.18
N ILE A 47 0.46 -0.82 10.03
CA ILE A 47 -0.40 -0.09 9.12
C ILE A 47 0.13 -0.13 7.67
N ALA A 48 1.25 -0.82 7.45
CA ALA A 48 1.86 -0.95 6.13
C ALA A 48 0.90 -1.48 5.06
N PRO A 49 0.10 -2.53 5.32
CA PRO A 49 -0.85 -3.01 4.30
C PRO A 49 -1.82 -1.93 3.83
N THR A 50 -2.24 -1.04 4.73
CA THR A 50 -3.15 0.06 4.40
C THR A 50 -2.48 1.03 3.41
N PHE A 51 -1.22 1.37 3.64
CA PHE A 51 -0.46 2.26 2.74
C PHE A 51 -0.25 1.60 1.38
N LEU A 52 0.07 0.31 1.36
CA LEU A 52 0.26 -0.42 0.11
C LEU A 52 -1.06 -0.55 -0.67
N LEU A 53 -2.17 -0.74 0.04
CA LEU A 53 -3.48 -0.78 -0.60
C LEU A 53 -3.79 0.54 -1.29
N GLN A 54 -3.51 1.66 -0.63
CA GLN A 54 -3.68 2.99 -1.22
C GLN A 54 -2.84 3.16 -2.48
N ALA A 55 -1.58 2.70 -2.44
CA ALA A 55 -0.70 2.75 -3.60
C ALA A 55 -1.27 1.94 -4.77
N GLY A 56 -1.78 0.73 -4.49
CA GLY A 56 -2.40 -0.10 -5.51
C GLY A 56 -3.62 0.55 -6.12
N GLU A 57 -4.46 1.17 -5.29
CA GLU A 57 -5.66 1.86 -5.77
C GLU A 57 -5.32 3.06 -6.66
N LEU A 58 -4.26 3.80 -6.34
CA LEU A 58 -3.79 4.90 -7.19
C LEU A 58 -3.34 4.38 -8.56
N LEU A 59 -2.62 3.27 -8.57
CA LEU A 59 -2.20 2.64 -9.83
C LEU A 59 -3.38 2.18 -10.66
N GLU A 60 -4.40 1.60 -10.00
CA GLU A 60 -5.64 1.23 -10.69
C GLU A 60 -6.31 2.44 -11.33
N SER A 61 -6.34 3.57 -10.62
CA SER A 61 -6.96 4.80 -11.11
C SER A 61 -6.28 5.32 -12.38
N GLN A 62 -5.02 4.95 -12.57
CA GLN A 62 -4.25 5.29 -13.76
C GLN A 62 -4.28 4.18 -14.82
N ASN A 63 -5.15 3.19 -14.63
CA ASN A 63 -5.28 2.05 -15.52
C ASN A 63 -4.02 1.17 -15.56
N ASN A 64 -3.17 1.26 -14.55
CA ASN A 64 -1.95 0.48 -14.42
C ASN A 64 -2.23 -0.77 -13.59
N LYS A 65 -3.04 -1.65 -14.13
CA LYS A 65 -3.53 -2.85 -13.41
C LYS A 65 -2.41 -3.84 -13.09
N ALA A 66 -1.41 -3.96 -13.96
CA ALA A 66 -0.30 -4.90 -13.74
C ALA A 66 0.49 -4.54 -12.49
N GLU A 67 0.81 -3.26 -12.29
CA GLU A 67 1.53 -2.80 -11.12
C GLU A 67 0.66 -2.89 -9.86
N ALA A 68 -0.62 -2.56 -9.98
CA ALA A 68 -1.57 -2.69 -8.87
C ALA A 68 -1.66 -4.14 -8.40
N LEU A 69 -1.74 -5.08 -9.36
CA LEU A 69 -1.79 -6.51 -9.06
C LEU A 69 -0.57 -6.96 -8.26
N LYS A 70 0.61 -6.51 -8.65
CA LYS A 70 1.84 -6.85 -7.93
C LYS A 70 1.77 -6.40 -6.49
N ILE A 71 1.30 -5.18 -6.25
CA ILE A 71 1.19 -4.63 -4.90
C ILE A 71 0.17 -5.45 -4.08
N TYR A 72 -0.98 -5.75 -4.65
CA TYR A 72 -2.01 -6.52 -3.94
C TYR A 72 -1.52 -7.94 -3.62
N GLN A 73 -0.80 -8.58 -4.53
CA GLN A 73 -0.23 -9.91 -4.30
C GLN A 73 0.84 -9.87 -3.20
N ASP A 74 1.64 -8.81 -3.16
CA ASP A 74 2.65 -8.62 -2.11
C ASP A 74 1.98 -8.47 -0.74
N ILE A 75 0.86 -7.75 -0.67
CA ILE A 75 0.09 -7.62 0.58
C ILE A 75 -0.35 -9.00 1.05
N LYS A 76 -0.94 -9.78 0.17
CA LYS A 76 -1.45 -11.11 0.49
C LYS A 76 -0.33 -12.05 0.95
N LYS A 77 0.82 -11.95 0.33
CA LYS A 77 1.97 -12.81 0.61
C LYS A 77 2.68 -12.43 1.91
N LYS A 78 2.88 -11.14 2.12
CA LYS A 78 3.69 -10.62 3.22
C LYS A 78 2.90 -10.44 4.52
N TYR A 79 1.65 -10.02 4.43
CA TYR A 79 0.83 -9.67 5.59
C TYR A 79 -0.31 -10.68 5.79
N VAL A 80 0.06 -11.96 5.82
CA VAL A 80 -0.91 -13.07 5.84
C VAL A 80 -1.88 -13.03 7.02
N ASN A 81 -1.47 -12.43 8.14
CA ASN A 81 -2.32 -12.33 9.33
C ASN A 81 -2.99 -10.95 9.46
N SER A 82 -2.85 -10.09 8.46
CA SER A 82 -3.50 -8.79 8.48
C SER A 82 -5.00 -8.92 8.24
N GLN A 83 -5.75 -7.93 8.69
CA GLN A 83 -7.21 -7.89 8.49
C GLN A 83 -7.57 -7.99 7.01
N LEU A 84 -6.84 -7.29 6.14
CA LEU A 84 -7.09 -7.32 4.70
C LEU A 84 -7.01 -8.73 4.11
N VAL A 85 -6.07 -9.54 4.57
CA VAL A 85 -5.89 -10.90 4.08
C VAL A 85 -6.85 -11.87 4.76
N GLN A 86 -7.00 -11.77 6.09
CA GLN A 86 -7.84 -12.69 6.86
C GLN A 86 -9.31 -12.56 6.50
N SER A 87 -9.77 -11.35 6.16
CA SER A 87 -11.16 -11.12 5.75
C SER A 87 -11.39 -11.36 4.26
N TYR A 88 -10.35 -11.74 3.52
CA TYR A 88 -10.39 -11.94 2.07
C TYR A 88 -10.68 -10.66 1.28
N GLU A 89 -10.59 -9.50 1.89
CA GLU A 89 -10.77 -8.22 1.18
C GLU A 89 -9.74 -8.05 0.07
N ILE A 90 -8.48 -8.43 0.34
CA ILE A 90 -7.42 -8.28 -0.66
C ILE A 90 -7.70 -9.13 -1.91
N ASP A 91 -8.39 -10.25 -1.77
CA ASP A 91 -8.73 -11.11 -2.90
C ASP A 91 -9.68 -10.43 -3.88
N LYS A 92 -10.56 -9.57 -3.38
CA LYS A 92 -11.46 -8.78 -4.22
C LYS A 92 -10.70 -7.80 -5.09
N TYR A 93 -9.67 -7.16 -4.53
CA TYR A 93 -8.81 -6.24 -5.27
C TYR A 93 -8.00 -6.98 -6.33
N ILE A 94 -7.44 -8.14 -5.95
CA ILE A 94 -6.67 -8.97 -6.89
C ILE A 94 -7.54 -9.39 -8.07
N GLU A 95 -8.74 -9.87 -7.80
CA GLU A 95 -9.68 -10.31 -8.82
C GLU A 95 -10.02 -9.18 -9.78
N ARG A 96 -10.28 -7.99 -9.24
CA ARG A 96 -10.64 -6.81 -10.04
C ARG A 96 -9.55 -6.42 -11.05
N VAL A 97 -8.28 -6.54 -10.66
CA VAL A 97 -7.16 -6.15 -11.53
C VAL A 97 -6.59 -7.30 -12.36
N SER A 98 -7.11 -8.51 -12.16
CA SER A 98 -6.68 -9.70 -12.92
C SER A 98 -7.47 -9.89 -14.21
N GLU A 99 -8.48 -9.11 -14.44
CA GLU A 99 -9.34 -9.20 -15.63
C GLU A 99 -8.69 -8.63 -16.87
#